data_8f57bdbb8b9b853d72608474a935dbb6
#
_entry.id   8f57bdbb8b9b853d72608474a935dbb6
#
_cell.length_a   1.000
_cell.length_b   1.000
_cell.length_c   1.000
_cell.angle_alpha   90.00
_cell.angle_beta   90.00
_cell.angle_gamma   90.00
#
_symmetry.space_group_name_H-M   'P 1'
#
loop_
_entity.id
_entity.type
_entity.pdbx_description
1 polymer ?
#
loop_
_entity_poly.entity_id
_entity_poly.type
_entity_poly.pdbx_seq_one_letter_code
_entity_poly.pdbx_strand_id
1 'polypeptide(L)'
;MRPLGPPEVSGGPILFAMDRGTWYTIKNVIRSKRGLRFVKRCFIFAAGTFYGLRERPAAGDLVIAADAGYLNCKKGGIVPDLLLGDFDSMEVPDGAEHLVRLPVEKDDTDTLAAIRVALERGCDTVYIYGGTGGKRLDHTLANLQTLLFLRRKGARGYLYDDDFVWTAIENESLTVEKTVEWGLFSAFCLGDRAEDIDEVGFQYPLEHAALTPDFPVGVSNHIMAPQATITVRKGALAVGWQLPSLSKE
;
A
#
# COMPACT_ATOMS: atom_id res chain seq x y z
N MET A 1 -32.81 10.92 20.36
CA MET A 1 -32.25 9.60 20.69
C MET A 1 -30.91 9.54 19.99
N ARG A 2 -29.79 9.40 20.74
CA ARG A 2 -28.48 9.17 20.12
C ARG A 2 -28.49 7.76 19.52
N PRO A 3 -27.95 7.54 18.29
CA PRO A 3 -27.80 6.18 17.80
C PRO A 3 -26.87 5.42 18.72
N LEU A 4 -27.26 4.19 19.07
CA LEU A 4 -26.42 3.26 19.81
C LEU A 4 -25.14 3.02 19.00
N GLY A 5 -23.99 3.17 19.62
CA GLY A 5 -22.70 2.83 19.02
C GLY A 5 -22.65 1.35 18.61
N PRO A 6 -21.65 0.97 17.79
CA PRO A 6 -21.51 -0.41 17.37
C PRO A 6 -21.39 -1.34 18.56
N PRO A 7 -21.95 -2.57 18.49
CA PRO A 7 -21.81 -3.54 19.56
C PRO A 7 -20.34 -3.89 19.78
N GLU A 8 -19.89 -3.90 21.04
CA GLU A 8 -18.57 -4.40 21.42
C GLU A 8 -18.47 -5.89 21.04
N VAL A 9 -17.61 -6.21 20.10
CA VAL A 9 -17.28 -7.59 19.75
C VAL A 9 -15.84 -7.84 20.13
N SER A 10 -15.65 -8.74 21.09
CA SER A 10 -14.31 -9.20 21.51
C SER A 10 -13.62 -9.90 20.32
N GLY A 11 -12.57 -9.29 19.76
CA GLY A 11 -11.69 -9.95 18.80
C GLY A 11 -11.53 -9.23 17.46
N GLY A 12 -10.61 -8.27 17.36
CA GLY A 12 -10.06 -7.70 16.14
C GLY A 12 -10.84 -6.52 15.54
N PRO A 13 -10.19 -5.72 14.69
CA PRO A 13 -10.80 -4.53 14.10
C PRO A 13 -11.91 -4.94 13.13
N ILE A 14 -13.11 -4.51 13.42
CA ILE A 14 -14.29 -4.69 12.57
C ILE A 14 -14.49 -3.39 11.82
N LEU A 15 -14.40 -3.43 10.49
CA LEU A 15 -14.84 -2.32 9.63
C LEU A 15 -16.36 -2.42 9.50
N PHE A 16 -17.06 -1.33 9.75
CA PHE A 16 -18.50 -1.24 9.59
C PHE A 16 -18.84 -0.35 8.41
N ALA A 17 -19.71 -0.83 7.54
CA ALA A 17 -20.40 -0.01 6.57
C ALA A 17 -21.83 0.24 7.04
N MET A 18 -22.40 1.42 6.78
CA MET A 18 -23.76 1.75 7.18
C MET A 18 -24.59 2.06 5.92
N ASP A 19 -25.65 1.30 5.69
CA ASP A 19 -26.69 1.65 4.72
C ASP A 19 -28.04 1.67 5.42
N ARG A 20 -28.78 2.80 5.30
CA ARG A 20 -30.14 3.00 5.83
C ARG A 20 -30.33 2.60 7.30
N GLY A 21 -29.31 2.86 8.15
CA GLY A 21 -29.38 2.61 9.60
C GLY A 21 -29.03 1.19 10.02
N THR A 22 -28.54 0.35 9.13
CA THR A 22 -28.12 -1.03 9.42
C THR A 22 -26.59 -1.14 9.34
N TRP A 23 -25.98 -1.67 10.41
CA TRP A 23 -24.53 -1.94 10.45
C TRP A 23 -24.24 -3.30 9.80
N TYR A 24 -23.34 -3.31 8.83
CA TYR A 24 -22.84 -4.54 8.22
C TYR A 24 -21.37 -4.73 8.58
N THR A 25 -21.01 -5.90 9.10
CA THR A 25 -19.59 -6.28 9.15
C THR A 25 -19.13 -6.66 7.75
N ILE A 26 -17.94 -6.21 7.36
CA ILE A 26 -17.32 -6.57 6.08
C ILE A 26 -17.30 -8.11 5.89
N LYS A 27 -17.20 -8.89 6.96
CA LYS A 27 -17.37 -10.36 6.91
C LYS A 27 -18.64 -10.86 6.24
N ASN A 28 -19.74 -10.11 6.32
CA ASN A 28 -21.02 -10.52 5.74
C ASN A 28 -21.17 -10.14 4.27
N VAL A 29 -20.50 -9.07 3.82
CA VAL A 29 -20.50 -8.62 2.41
C VAL A 29 -19.66 -9.57 1.54
N ILE A 30 -18.75 -10.32 2.13
CA ILE A 30 -17.72 -11.12 1.47
C ILE A 30 -18.11 -12.60 1.32
N ARG A 31 -19.33 -13.00 1.65
CA ARG A 31 -19.82 -14.34 1.35
C ARG A 31 -20.20 -14.46 -0.13
N SER A 32 -19.19 -14.41 -1.00
CA SER A 32 -19.39 -14.78 -2.39
C SER A 32 -19.33 -16.32 -2.56
N LYS A 33 -19.99 -16.82 -3.59
CA LYS A 33 -20.12 -18.25 -3.94
C LYS A 33 -18.80 -18.97 -4.29
N ARG A 34 -17.65 -18.30 -4.19
CA ARG A 34 -16.31 -18.87 -4.34
C ARG A 34 -15.72 -19.10 -2.95
N GLY A 35 -15.61 -20.36 -2.54
CA GLY A 35 -15.09 -20.78 -1.23
C GLY A 35 -13.82 -20.04 -0.78
N LEU A 36 -13.53 -20.06 0.53
CA LEU A 36 -12.33 -19.53 1.17
C LEU A 36 -11.07 -19.93 0.37
N ARG A 37 -10.65 -19.09 -0.56
CA ARG A 37 -9.31 -19.15 -1.13
C ARG A 37 -8.41 -18.29 -0.22
N PHE A 38 -7.33 -18.85 0.24
CA PHE A 38 -6.25 -18.08 0.86
C PHE A 38 -5.67 -17.17 -0.23
N VAL A 39 -6.07 -15.91 -0.22
CA VAL A 39 -5.51 -14.88 -1.11
C VAL A 39 -4.30 -14.34 -0.39
N LYS A 40 -3.12 -14.57 -0.94
CA LYS A 40 -1.85 -14.07 -0.39
C LYS A 40 -1.52 -12.69 -0.91
N ARG A 41 -1.89 -12.36 -2.14
CA ARG A 41 -1.60 -11.08 -2.78
C ARG A 41 -2.86 -10.23 -2.90
N CYS A 42 -2.70 -8.93 -2.70
CA CYS A 42 -3.74 -7.93 -2.94
C CYS A 42 -3.18 -6.80 -3.79
N PHE A 43 -3.98 -6.35 -4.76
CA PHE A 43 -3.71 -5.20 -5.60
C PHE A 43 -4.71 -4.11 -5.26
N ILE A 44 -4.21 -2.99 -4.75
CA ILE A 44 -5.03 -1.83 -4.38
C ILE A 44 -4.79 -0.73 -5.40
N PHE A 45 -5.87 -0.23 -5.99
CA PHE A 45 -5.85 0.91 -6.88
C PHE A 45 -6.45 2.10 -6.15
N ALA A 46 -5.63 3.11 -5.86
CA ALA A 46 -6.02 4.37 -5.25
C ALA A 46 -6.22 5.47 -6.30
N ALA A 47 -6.73 6.63 -5.86
CA ALA A 47 -7.20 7.71 -6.74
C ALA A 47 -6.09 8.61 -7.34
N GLY A 48 -4.82 8.44 -6.96
CA GLY A 48 -3.70 9.24 -7.48
C GLY A 48 -3.33 8.88 -8.92
N THR A 49 -2.12 9.25 -9.32
CA THR A 49 -1.67 9.05 -10.71
C THR A 49 -1.38 7.57 -10.97
N PHE A 50 -1.93 7.05 -12.06
CA PHE A 50 -1.65 5.71 -12.53
C PHE A 50 -0.57 5.72 -13.60
N TYR A 51 0.57 5.14 -13.29
CA TYR A 51 1.75 5.10 -14.17
C TYR A 51 1.88 3.79 -14.96
N GLY A 52 0.88 2.92 -14.89
CA GLY A 52 0.90 1.59 -15.52
C GLY A 52 1.11 0.46 -14.51
N LEU A 53 1.07 -0.77 -14.99
CA LEU A 53 1.21 -1.97 -14.16
C LEU A 53 2.63 -2.52 -14.23
N ARG A 54 3.28 -2.66 -13.08
CA ARG A 54 4.54 -3.38 -12.91
C ARG A 54 4.29 -4.88 -12.68
N GLU A 55 3.26 -5.15 -11.89
CA GLU A 55 2.76 -6.48 -11.59
C GLU A 55 1.29 -6.56 -11.99
N ARG A 56 0.88 -7.68 -12.60
CA ARG A 56 -0.53 -7.93 -12.93
C ARG A 56 -1.15 -8.91 -11.94
N PRO A 57 -2.40 -8.67 -11.52
CA PRO A 57 -3.16 -9.65 -10.76
C PRO A 57 -3.29 -10.97 -11.53
N ALA A 58 -3.10 -12.08 -10.85
CA ALA A 58 -3.34 -13.42 -11.36
C ALA A 58 -4.62 -14.01 -10.76
N ALA A 59 -5.08 -15.14 -11.29
CA ALA A 59 -6.25 -15.83 -10.76
C ALA A 59 -6.05 -16.21 -9.28
N GLY A 60 -6.90 -15.68 -8.41
CA GLY A 60 -6.88 -15.90 -6.98
C GLY A 60 -6.29 -14.75 -6.16
N ASP A 61 -5.69 -13.74 -6.80
CA ASP A 61 -5.33 -12.49 -6.13
C ASP A 61 -6.58 -11.66 -5.84
N LEU A 62 -6.51 -10.83 -4.81
CA LEU A 62 -7.57 -9.87 -4.48
C LEU A 62 -7.29 -8.54 -5.16
N VAL A 63 -8.29 -7.97 -5.82
CA VAL A 63 -8.20 -6.62 -6.40
C VAL A 63 -9.20 -5.71 -5.73
N ILE A 64 -8.72 -4.61 -5.16
CA ILE A 64 -9.55 -3.59 -4.51
C ILE A 64 -9.35 -2.25 -5.22
N ALA A 65 -10.43 -1.62 -5.64
CA ALA A 65 -10.42 -0.22 -6.05
C ALA A 65 -10.87 0.64 -4.87
N ALA A 66 -10.03 1.60 -4.48
CA ALA A 66 -10.33 2.55 -3.42
C ALA A 66 -10.77 3.88 -4.06
N ASP A 67 -12.03 4.25 -3.87
CA ASP A 67 -12.69 5.44 -4.42
C ASP A 67 -12.43 5.58 -5.95
N ALA A 68 -11.99 6.74 -6.43
CA ALA A 68 -11.67 6.99 -7.84
C ALA A 68 -10.54 6.06 -8.41
N GLY A 69 -9.92 5.22 -7.59
CA GLY A 69 -9.01 4.15 -8.03
C GLY A 69 -9.66 3.15 -9.00
N TYR A 70 -11.00 3.09 -9.04
CA TYR A 70 -11.71 2.36 -10.09
C TYR A 70 -11.34 2.81 -11.51
N LEU A 71 -11.13 4.12 -11.71
CA LEU A 71 -10.69 4.65 -13.01
C LEU A 71 -9.29 4.15 -13.38
N ASN A 72 -8.43 3.94 -12.39
CA ASN A 72 -7.10 3.39 -12.58
C ASN A 72 -7.16 1.89 -12.90
N CYS A 73 -8.07 1.13 -12.29
CA CYS A 73 -8.38 -0.24 -12.70
C CYS A 73 -8.78 -0.29 -14.18
N LYS A 74 -9.69 0.59 -14.61
CA LYS A 74 -10.13 0.68 -16.02
C LYS A 74 -8.97 0.95 -16.97
N LYS A 75 -8.10 1.92 -16.64
CA LYS A 75 -6.91 2.23 -17.45
C LYS A 75 -5.96 1.04 -17.56
N GLY A 76 -5.83 0.24 -16.49
CA GLY A 76 -5.01 -0.97 -16.46
C GLY A 76 -5.67 -2.20 -17.10
N GLY A 77 -6.93 -2.11 -17.55
CA GLY A 77 -7.70 -3.25 -18.05
C GLY A 77 -7.97 -4.30 -16.96
N ILE A 78 -8.15 -3.86 -15.70
CA ILE A 78 -8.37 -4.71 -14.53
C ILE A 78 -9.82 -4.55 -14.06
N VAL A 79 -10.44 -5.68 -13.71
CA VAL A 79 -11.76 -5.70 -13.07
C VAL A 79 -11.53 -5.91 -11.56
N PRO A 80 -11.92 -4.96 -10.70
CA PRO A 80 -11.77 -5.13 -9.26
C PRO A 80 -12.77 -6.13 -8.69
N ASP A 81 -12.33 -6.90 -7.69
CA ASP A 81 -13.21 -7.77 -6.90
C ASP A 81 -14.03 -6.97 -5.89
N LEU A 82 -13.55 -5.79 -5.49
CA LEU A 82 -14.16 -4.96 -4.47
C LEU A 82 -13.97 -3.48 -4.81
N LEU A 83 -15.07 -2.71 -4.77
CA LEU A 83 -15.05 -1.25 -4.76
C LEU A 83 -15.28 -0.75 -3.33
N LEU A 84 -14.42 0.14 -2.86
CA LEU A 84 -14.42 0.63 -1.50
C LEU A 84 -14.20 2.15 -1.48
N GLY A 85 -15.12 2.90 -0.87
CA GLY A 85 -15.07 4.37 -0.80
C GLY A 85 -16.38 4.96 -0.33
N ASP A 86 -16.44 6.29 -0.20
CA ASP A 86 -17.67 7.03 0.06
C ASP A 86 -18.37 7.45 -1.24
N PHE A 87 -17.63 7.40 -2.36
CA PHE A 87 -18.10 7.72 -3.72
C PHE A 87 -18.67 9.14 -3.85
N ASP A 88 -18.13 10.09 -3.09
CA ASP A 88 -18.50 11.50 -3.19
C ASP A 88 -17.91 12.17 -4.44
N SER A 89 -16.81 11.63 -4.95
CA SER A 89 -16.03 12.16 -6.07
C SER A 89 -16.31 11.46 -7.41
N MET A 90 -17.15 10.40 -7.45
CA MET A 90 -17.49 9.68 -8.69
C MET A 90 -18.85 9.00 -8.62
N GLU A 91 -19.50 8.83 -9.78
CA GLU A 91 -20.67 7.97 -9.90
C GLU A 91 -20.28 6.50 -9.75
N VAL A 92 -21.05 5.78 -8.95
CA VAL A 92 -20.87 4.32 -8.79
C VAL A 92 -21.12 3.66 -10.14
N PRO A 93 -20.19 2.82 -10.64
CA PRO A 93 -20.37 2.13 -11.90
C PRO A 93 -21.61 1.21 -11.88
N ASP A 94 -22.39 1.20 -12.96
CA ASP A 94 -23.48 0.24 -13.14
C ASP A 94 -22.91 -1.20 -13.12
N GLY A 95 -23.56 -2.09 -12.36
CA GLY A 95 -23.15 -3.50 -12.26
C GLY A 95 -21.99 -3.78 -11.30
N ALA A 96 -21.63 -2.86 -10.42
CA ALA A 96 -20.67 -3.12 -9.34
C ALA A 96 -21.25 -4.17 -8.36
N GLU A 97 -20.88 -5.45 -8.56
CA GLU A 97 -21.43 -6.58 -7.77
C GLU A 97 -20.96 -6.58 -6.31
N HIS A 98 -19.82 -5.93 -5.99
CA HIS A 98 -19.19 -5.94 -4.67
C HIS A 98 -18.77 -4.53 -4.23
N LEU A 99 -19.76 -3.70 -3.95
CA LEU A 99 -19.59 -2.35 -3.46
C LEU A 99 -19.58 -2.32 -1.93
N VAL A 100 -18.52 -1.75 -1.33
CA VAL A 100 -18.48 -1.41 0.10
C VAL A 100 -18.45 0.10 0.24
N ARG A 101 -19.57 0.67 0.65
CA ARG A 101 -19.69 2.09 0.94
C ARG A 101 -19.11 2.38 2.32
N LEU A 102 -18.12 3.26 2.38
CA LEU A 102 -17.57 3.75 3.64
C LEU A 102 -18.27 5.06 4.04
N PRO A 103 -18.42 5.34 5.34
CA PRO A 103 -18.88 6.65 5.79
C PRO A 103 -17.94 7.76 5.33
N VAL A 104 -18.47 8.94 4.99
CA VAL A 104 -17.66 10.13 4.67
C VAL A 104 -16.84 10.57 5.89
N GLU A 105 -17.46 10.54 7.08
CA GLU A 105 -16.79 10.80 8.35
C GLU A 105 -16.16 9.51 8.87
N LYS A 106 -14.88 9.33 8.59
CA LYS A 106 -14.06 8.19 9.03
C LYS A 106 -12.64 8.65 9.34
N ASP A 107 -11.98 7.95 10.23
CA ASP A 107 -10.58 8.22 10.61
C ASP A 107 -9.58 7.66 9.60
N ASP A 108 -9.98 6.68 8.78
CA ASP A 108 -9.12 6.00 7.81
C ASP A 108 -9.23 6.64 6.42
N THR A 109 -8.11 6.75 5.70
CA THR A 109 -8.13 6.99 4.25
C THR A 109 -8.69 5.76 3.52
N ASP A 110 -9.24 5.94 2.29
CA ASP A 110 -9.76 4.80 1.51
C ASP A 110 -8.69 3.74 1.24
N THR A 111 -7.44 4.17 1.02
CA THR A 111 -6.31 3.25 0.86
C THR A 111 -6.05 2.45 2.13
N LEU A 112 -6.07 3.09 3.31
CA LEU A 112 -5.88 2.37 4.58
C LEU A 112 -7.03 1.40 4.86
N ALA A 113 -8.26 1.80 4.55
CA ALA A 113 -9.42 0.92 4.66
C ALA A 113 -9.29 -0.31 3.73
N ALA A 114 -8.84 -0.10 2.48
CA ALA A 114 -8.55 -1.20 1.55
C ALA A 114 -7.45 -2.14 2.08
N ILE A 115 -6.40 -1.60 2.68
CA ILE A 115 -5.32 -2.37 3.32
C ILE A 115 -5.87 -3.22 4.47
N ARG A 116 -6.75 -2.67 5.32
CA ARG A 116 -7.38 -3.45 6.40
C ARG A 116 -8.18 -4.63 5.86
N VAL A 117 -8.96 -4.42 4.80
CA VAL A 117 -9.70 -5.49 4.13
C VAL A 117 -8.75 -6.55 3.57
N ALA A 118 -7.65 -6.15 2.95
CA ALA A 118 -6.63 -7.08 2.45
C ALA A 118 -6.06 -7.96 3.57
N LEU A 119 -5.70 -7.34 4.71
CA LEU A 119 -5.17 -8.04 5.88
C LEU A 119 -6.21 -9.00 6.50
N GLU A 120 -7.47 -8.58 6.63
CA GLU A 120 -8.56 -9.43 7.13
C GLU A 120 -8.80 -10.65 6.22
N ARG A 121 -8.52 -10.52 4.92
CA ARG A 121 -8.56 -11.61 3.94
C ARG A 121 -7.33 -12.49 3.95
N GLY A 122 -6.33 -12.19 4.81
CA GLY A 122 -5.09 -12.95 4.95
C GLY A 122 -4.08 -12.69 3.83
N CYS A 123 -4.17 -11.53 3.16
CA CYS A 123 -3.14 -11.11 2.23
C CYS A 123 -1.86 -10.77 2.98
N ASP A 124 -0.74 -11.30 2.54
CA ASP A 124 0.59 -11.08 3.11
C ASP A 124 1.45 -10.16 2.23
N THR A 125 1.01 -9.88 1.01
CA THR A 125 1.68 -9.00 0.06
C THR A 125 0.65 -8.07 -0.58
N VAL A 126 0.90 -6.76 -0.52
CA VAL A 126 -0.02 -5.72 -1.00
C VAL A 126 0.70 -4.81 -1.99
N TYR A 127 0.19 -4.73 -3.20
CA TYR A 127 0.66 -3.84 -4.26
C TYR A 127 -0.28 -2.64 -4.36
N ILE A 128 0.25 -1.42 -4.24
CA ILE A 128 -0.52 -0.18 -4.24
C ILE A 128 -0.17 0.62 -5.49
N TYR A 129 -1.16 0.86 -6.33
CA TYR A 129 -1.09 1.69 -7.54
C TYR A 129 -1.95 2.94 -7.35
N GLY A 130 -1.53 4.07 -7.95
CA GLY A 130 -2.23 5.33 -7.80
C GLY A 130 -2.20 5.88 -6.36
N GLY A 131 -1.23 5.43 -5.56
CA GLY A 131 -1.02 5.92 -4.20
C GLY A 131 -0.12 7.15 -4.11
N THR A 132 0.46 7.57 -5.24
CA THR A 132 1.35 8.73 -5.38
C THR A 132 0.85 9.66 -6.48
N GLY A 133 1.49 10.80 -6.63
CA GLY A 133 1.13 11.81 -7.64
C GLY A 133 -0.22 12.48 -7.35
N GLY A 134 -0.76 13.19 -8.37
CA GLY A 134 -2.00 13.95 -8.21
C GLY A 134 -1.79 15.25 -7.43
N LYS A 135 -2.89 15.80 -6.90
CA LYS A 135 -2.91 17.11 -6.23
C LYS A 135 -2.72 17.04 -4.70
N ARG A 136 -2.75 15.84 -4.13
CA ARG A 136 -2.83 15.59 -2.69
C ARG A 136 -1.54 14.96 -2.16
N LEU A 137 -0.55 15.80 -1.82
CA LEU A 137 0.71 15.35 -1.21
C LEU A 137 0.48 14.62 0.13
N ASP A 138 -0.51 15.07 0.91
CA ASP A 138 -0.90 14.46 2.17
C ASP A 138 -1.31 12.97 2.00
N HIS A 139 -2.02 12.62 0.94
CA HIS A 139 -2.31 11.21 0.62
C HIS A 139 -1.06 10.41 0.25
N THR A 140 -0.12 11.01 -0.47
CA THR A 140 1.17 10.34 -0.77
C THR A 140 1.94 10.04 0.51
N LEU A 141 2.04 11.01 1.44
CA LEU A 141 2.69 10.82 2.74
C LEU A 141 1.98 9.75 3.57
N ALA A 142 0.64 9.80 3.64
CA ALA A 142 -0.15 8.80 4.35
C ALA A 142 0.08 7.39 3.75
N ASN A 143 0.12 7.26 2.42
CA ASN A 143 0.37 5.97 1.76
C ASN A 143 1.77 5.42 2.03
N LEU A 144 2.80 6.27 2.12
CA LEU A 144 4.13 5.86 2.57
C LEU A 144 4.11 5.34 4.02
N GLN A 145 3.38 6.01 4.91
CA GLN A 145 3.22 5.55 6.30
C GLN A 145 2.48 4.21 6.39
N THR A 146 1.52 3.94 5.50
CA THR A 146 0.79 2.65 5.48
C THR A 146 1.69 1.46 5.16
N LEU A 147 2.83 1.65 4.50
CA LEU A 147 3.81 0.58 4.28
C LEU A 147 4.38 0.07 5.60
N LEU A 148 4.65 0.96 6.56
CA LEU A 148 5.08 0.56 7.90
C LEU A 148 3.93 -0.12 8.68
N PHE A 149 2.71 0.37 8.54
CA PHE A 149 1.53 -0.29 9.12
C PHE A 149 1.41 -1.74 8.61
N LEU A 150 1.52 -1.97 7.30
CA LEU A 150 1.53 -3.31 6.70
C LEU A 150 2.65 -4.18 7.30
N ARG A 151 3.88 -3.65 7.38
CA ARG A 151 5.03 -4.37 7.92
C ARG A 151 4.80 -4.83 9.36
N ARG A 152 4.25 -3.95 10.20
CA ARG A 152 3.90 -4.24 11.60
C ARG A 152 2.74 -5.23 11.76
N LYS A 153 1.94 -5.41 10.72
CA LYS A 153 0.89 -6.43 10.64
C LYS A 153 1.37 -7.76 10.04
N GLY A 154 2.68 -7.88 9.77
CA GLY A 154 3.27 -9.09 9.20
C GLY A 154 3.10 -9.23 7.69
N ALA A 155 2.68 -8.17 7.00
CA ALA A 155 2.56 -8.13 5.56
C ALA A 155 3.63 -7.22 4.92
N ARG A 156 3.88 -7.38 3.63
CA ARG A 156 4.75 -6.54 2.84
C ARG A 156 3.93 -5.66 1.90
N GLY A 157 4.11 -4.34 1.96
CA GLY A 157 3.52 -3.38 1.03
C GLY A 157 4.53 -2.92 -0.01
N TYR A 158 4.07 -2.75 -1.24
CA TYR A 158 4.81 -2.13 -2.34
C TYR A 158 3.95 -1.00 -2.91
N LEU A 159 4.44 0.23 -2.82
CA LEU A 159 3.80 1.42 -3.38
C LEU A 159 4.52 1.78 -4.68
N TYR A 160 3.83 1.65 -5.80
CA TYR A 160 4.37 1.95 -7.12
C TYR A 160 4.13 3.40 -7.49
N ASP A 161 5.21 4.06 -7.89
CA ASP A 161 5.24 5.38 -8.50
C ASP A 161 5.57 5.24 -10.00
N ASP A 162 5.98 6.31 -10.70
CA ASP A 162 6.30 6.27 -12.13
C ASP A 162 7.39 5.22 -12.43
N ASP A 163 8.60 5.48 -12.01
CA ASP A 163 9.73 4.55 -12.16
C ASP A 163 10.35 4.14 -10.82
N PHE A 164 9.61 4.28 -9.73
CA PHE A 164 10.01 3.88 -8.38
C PHE A 164 9.03 2.90 -7.76
N VAL A 165 9.56 2.06 -6.88
CA VAL A 165 8.78 1.27 -5.93
C VAL A 165 9.27 1.56 -4.51
N TRP A 166 8.33 1.70 -3.59
CA TRP A 166 8.58 1.95 -2.18
C TRP A 166 8.07 0.81 -1.33
N THR A 167 8.83 0.47 -0.27
CA THR A 167 8.40 -0.46 0.78
C THR A 167 8.88 0.04 2.14
N ALA A 168 8.42 -0.58 3.22
CA ALA A 168 8.95 -0.34 4.55
C ALA A 168 9.69 -1.57 5.07
N ILE A 169 10.80 -1.33 5.76
CA ILE A 169 11.56 -2.32 6.52
C ILE A 169 11.63 -1.89 7.99
N GLU A 170 11.56 -2.84 8.91
CA GLU A 170 11.66 -2.60 10.35
C GLU A 170 12.45 -3.73 11.01
N ASN A 171 13.63 -3.41 11.57
CA ASN A 171 14.54 -4.35 12.23
C ASN A 171 14.91 -5.56 11.34
N GLU A 172 15.17 -5.32 10.07
CA GLU A 172 15.44 -6.37 9.08
C GLU A 172 16.40 -5.89 7.98
N SER A 173 16.74 -6.81 7.09
CA SER A 173 17.47 -6.53 5.86
C SER A 173 16.59 -6.66 4.64
N LEU A 174 16.84 -5.83 3.63
CA LEU A 174 16.25 -5.92 2.30
C LEU A 174 17.37 -5.94 1.27
N THR A 175 17.32 -6.93 0.38
CA THR A 175 18.18 -6.98 -0.80
C THR A 175 17.36 -6.59 -2.03
N VAL A 176 17.89 -5.68 -2.83
CA VAL A 176 17.32 -5.22 -4.10
C VAL A 176 18.25 -5.59 -5.25
N GLU A 177 17.67 -5.92 -6.39
CA GLU A 177 18.42 -6.20 -7.61
C GLU A 177 18.65 -4.91 -8.41
N LYS A 178 19.82 -4.79 -9.04
CA LYS A 178 20.11 -3.72 -9.97
C LYS A 178 19.37 -3.97 -11.29
N THR A 179 18.31 -3.24 -11.51
CA THR A 179 17.48 -3.34 -12.72
C THR A 179 17.70 -2.19 -13.71
N VAL A 180 18.34 -1.12 -13.23
CA VAL A 180 18.66 0.10 -14.00
C VAL A 180 20.13 0.44 -13.81
N GLU A 181 20.83 0.82 -14.91
CA GLU A 181 22.20 1.31 -14.79
C GLU A 181 22.17 2.65 -14.05
N TRP A 182 23.01 2.81 -13.01
CA TRP A 182 22.95 3.93 -12.08
C TRP A 182 21.59 4.13 -11.40
N GLY A 183 20.86 3.02 -11.18
CA GLY A 183 19.54 3.05 -10.57
C GLY A 183 19.56 3.72 -9.20
N LEU A 184 18.66 4.66 -9.00
CA LEU A 184 18.52 5.41 -7.76
C LEU A 184 17.96 4.53 -6.64
N PHE A 185 18.43 4.80 -5.43
CA PHE A 185 17.93 4.23 -4.19
C PHE A 185 17.80 5.34 -3.14
N SER A 186 16.75 5.27 -2.33
CA SER A 186 16.54 6.23 -1.23
C SER A 186 16.01 5.53 0.01
N ALA A 187 16.43 6.01 1.19
CA ALA A 187 15.96 5.53 2.47
C ALA A 187 15.60 6.72 3.38
N PHE A 188 14.41 6.64 3.99
CA PHE A 188 13.91 7.64 4.93
C PHE A 188 13.54 6.99 6.26
N CYS A 189 13.91 7.62 7.37
CA CYS A 189 13.50 7.19 8.70
C CYS A 189 11.98 7.31 8.86
N LEU A 190 11.33 6.21 9.28
CA LEU A 190 9.91 6.15 9.64
C LEU A 190 9.79 6.01 11.16
N GLY A 191 9.92 7.11 11.88
CA GLY A 191 9.86 7.17 13.32
C GLY A 191 10.86 8.19 13.84
N ASP A 192 11.18 8.15 15.12
CA ASP A 192 12.08 9.13 15.72
C ASP A 192 13.54 8.94 15.30
N ARG A 193 13.95 7.70 15.13
CA ARG A 193 15.33 7.34 14.77
C ARG A 193 15.42 5.90 14.26
N ALA A 194 16.24 5.68 13.24
CA ALA A 194 16.68 4.36 12.80
C ALA A 194 18.20 4.25 13.02
N GLU A 195 18.65 3.14 13.62
CA GLU A 195 20.03 2.96 14.08
C GLU A 195 20.63 1.67 13.56
N ASP A 196 21.94 1.66 13.54
CA ASP A 196 22.76 0.52 13.13
C ASP A 196 22.39 0.07 11.72
N ILE A 197 22.51 1.04 10.80
CA ILE A 197 22.16 0.89 9.38
C ILE A 197 23.44 0.61 8.59
N ASP A 198 23.40 -0.48 7.82
CA ASP A 198 24.42 -0.79 6.84
C ASP A 198 23.82 -0.75 5.43
N GLU A 199 24.56 -0.19 4.48
CA GLU A 199 24.27 -0.23 3.05
C GLU A 199 25.46 -0.83 2.30
N VAL A 200 25.25 -1.99 1.67
CA VAL A 200 26.29 -2.73 0.93
C VAL A 200 25.88 -2.86 -0.53
N GLY A 201 26.80 -2.59 -1.44
CA GLY A 201 26.52 -2.65 -2.89
C GLY A 201 26.02 -1.33 -3.47
N PHE A 202 26.04 -0.25 -2.71
CA PHE A 202 25.68 1.10 -3.11
C PHE A 202 26.94 1.97 -3.36
N GLN A 203 26.75 3.08 -4.06
CA GLN A 203 27.84 4.04 -4.35
C GLN A 203 28.37 4.70 -3.06
N TYR A 204 27.46 5.04 -2.17
CA TYR A 204 27.75 5.64 -0.86
C TYR A 204 27.33 4.65 0.22
N PRO A 205 28.23 3.70 0.59
CA PRO A 205 27.91 2.70 1.60
C PRO A 205 27.73 3.35 2.98
N LEU A 206 26.88 2.75 3.79
CA LEU A 206 26.74 3.11 5.21
C LEU A 206 27.25 1.95 6.05
N GLU A 207 27.90 2.29 7.17
CA GLU A 207 28.38 1.35 8.19
C GLU A 207 27.94 1.84 9.56
N HIS A 208 27.12 1.06 10.27
CA HIS A 208 26.58 1.38 11.59
C HIS A 208 26.00 2.81 11.70
N ALA A 209 25.43 3.29 10.61
CA ALA A 209 24.89 4.65 10.51
C ALA A 209 23.56 4.81 11.25
N ALA A 210 23.15 6.06 11.42
CA ALA A 210 21.82 6.40 11.92
C ALA A 210 21.15 7.41 11.00
N LEU A 211 19.83 7.23 10.81
CA LEU A 211 18.96 8.17 10.10
C LEU A 211 17.91 8.71 11.05
N THR A 212 17.61 9.99 10.89
CA THR A 212 16.55 10.70 11.63
C THR A 212 15.62 11.42 10.64
N PRO A 213 14.37 11.71 11.02
CA PRO A 213 13.42 12.33 10.10
C PRO A 213 13.71 13.80 9.79
N ASP A 214 14.49 14.47 10.64
CA ASP A 214 14.87 15.87 10.52
C ASP A 214 16.14 16.09 9.66
N PHE A 215 16.86 15.01 9.30
CA PHE A 215 18.06 15.08 8.48
C PHE A 215 18.04 14.03 7.36
N PRO A 216 17.45 14.35 6.20
CA PRO A 216 17.19 13.37 5.13
C PRO A 216 18.41 13.11 4.24
N VAL A 217 19.46 12.49 4.77
CA VAL A 217 20.71 12.17 4.06
C VAL A 217 20.66 10.90 3.22
N GLY A 218 19.62 10.06 3.40
CA GLY A 218 19.46 8.78 2.69
C GLY A 218 18.88 8.89 1.29
N VAL A 219 18.99 10.03 0.62
CA VAL A 219 18.36 10.29 -0.68
C VAL A 219 19.37 10.17 -1.81
N SER A 220 18.94 9.56 -2.93
CA SER A 220 19.69 9.51 -4.20
C SER A 220 21.03 8.78 -4.11
N ASN A 221 21.10 7.70 -3.37
CA ASN A 221 22.17 6.72 -3.52
C ASN A 221 22.02 5.94 -4.84
N HIS A 222 23.06 5.26 -5.30
CA HIS A 222 23.02 4.46 -6.53
C HIS A 222 23.31 3.00 -6.24
N ILE A 223 22.54 2.10 -6.88
CA ILE A 223 22.78 0.66 -6.83
C ILE A 223 23.94 0.33 -7.78
N MET A 224 25.10 -0.07 -7.22
CA MET A 224 26.32 -0.34 -7.99
C MET A 224 26.52 -1.82 -8.25
N ALA A 225 26.31 -2.67 -7.26
CA ALA A 225 26.44 -4.11 -7.38
C ALA A 225 25.19 -4.75 -8.05
N PRO A 226 25.29 -5.96 -8.64
CA PRO A 226 24.12 -6.69 -9.15
C PRO A 226 23.00 -6.85 -8.12
N GLN A 227 23.38 -6.97 -6.85
CA GLN A 227 22.47 -6.94 -5.69
C GLN A 227 23.04 -5.98 -4.65
N ALA A 228 22.19 -5.14 -4.09
CA ALA A 228 22.52 -4.25 -3.00
C ALA A 228 21.63 -4.52 -1.80
N THR A 229 22.20 -4.42 -0.61
CA THR A 229 21.50 -4.75 0.63
C THR A 229 21.52 -3.58 1.59
N ILE A 230 20.35 -3.18 2.09
CA ILE A 230 20.20 -2.31 3.23
C ILE A 230 19.77 -3.13 4.44
N THR A 231 20.40 -2.89 5.58
CA THR A 231 20.04 -3.49 6.87
C THR A 231 19.75 -2.38 7.86
N VAL A 232 18.65 -2.45 8.57
CA VAL A 232 18.35 -1.64 9.75
C VAL A 232 18.16 -2.57 10.94
N ARG A 233 18.99 -2.44 11.98
CA ARG A 233 18.90 -3.34 13.16
C ARG A 233 17.98 -2.80 14.23
N LYS A 234 17.77 -1.47 14.28
CA LYS A 234 16.85 -0.84 15.22
C LYS A 234 16.10 0.31 14.55
N GLY A 235 14.78 0.21 14.51
CA GLY A 235 13.89 1.21 13.91
C GLY A 235 13.37 0.80 12.54
N ALA A 236 12.77 1.77 11.84
CA ALA A 236 12.09 1.54 10.57
C ALA A 236 12.49 2.55 9.50
N LEU A 237 12.55 2.08 8.27
CA LEU A 237 12.85 2.89 7.09
C LEU A 237 11.76 2.69 6.03
N ALA A 238 11.36 3.78 5.36
CA ALA A 238 10.82 3.70 4.00
C ALA A 238 12.00 3.62 3.05
N VAL A 239 12.03 2.61 2.20
CA VAL A 239 13.06 2.44 1.18
C VAL A 239 12.43 2.40 -0.19
N GLY A 240 13.05 3.09 -1.14
CA GLY A 240 12.58 3.16 -2.52
C GLY A 240 13.73 2.97 -3.48
N TRP A 241 13.47 2.28 -4.59
CA TRP A 241 14.45 2.07 -5.65
C TRP A 241 13.84 2.20 -7.03
N GLN A 242 14.69 2.58 -7.96
CA GLN A 242 14.30 2.80 -9.34
C GLN A 242 14.10 1.48 -10.08
N LEU A 243 13.02 1.42 -10.84
CA LEU A 243 12.68 0.36 -11.75
C LEU A 243 12.91 0.83 -13.21
N PRO A 244 13.07 -0.09 -14.17
CA PRO A 244 13.09 0.27 -15.58
C PRO A 244 11.80 1.02 -15.96
N SER A 245 11.91 2.05 -16.79
CA SER A 245 10.72 2.74 -17.29
C SER A 245 9.80 1.78 -18.01
N LEU A 246 8.49 1.90 -17.79
CA LEU A 246 7.51 1.15 -18.57
C LEU A 246 7.56 1.66 -20.03
N SER A 247 7.60 0.74 -20.98
CA SER A 247 7.48 1.09 -22.39
C SER A 247 6.17 1.85 -22.58
N LYS A 248 6.25 3.07 -23.13
CA LYS A 248 5.04 3.78 -23.56
C LYS A 248 4.57 3.06 -24.83
N GLU A 249 3.55 2.18 -24.66
CA GLU A 249 2.79 1.67 -25.81
C GLU A 249 1.90 2.76 -26.41
#